data_5748bbe3e9a19dcdbc71b465bfc5a720
#
_entry.id   5748bbe3e9a19dcdbc71b465bfc5a720
#
_cell.length_a   1.000
_cell.length_b   1.000
_cell.length_c   1.000
_cell.angle_alpha   90.00
_cell.angle_beta   90.00
_cell.angle_gamma   90.00
#
_symmetry.space_group_name_H-M   'P 1'
#
loop_
_entity.id
_entity.type
_entity.pdbx_description
1 polymer ?
#
loop_
_entity_poly.entity_id
_entity_poly.type
_entity_poly.pdbx_seq_one_letter_code
_entity_poly.pdbx_strand_id
1 'polypeptide(L)'
;MAAARWGGGGGLPIGACLLFGKTAGVFSYGDHGTTFGGNPVACAGGVSIVERLTKDLLLEVQAKGDYLKTFILKMKGVETVTGMGLMLGIKINSDKSAREIAESCLRKGLMILTAHDRLRLLPPLNITKTEMNEGLKILNEVLAE
;
A
#
# COMPACT_ATOMS: atom_id res chain seq x y z
N MET A 1 17.58 -2.55 -9.76
CA MET A 1 16.34 -2.46 -10.55
C MET A 1 15.23 -2.09 -9.59
N ALA A 2 14.57 -0.97 -9.80
CA ALA A 2 13.37 -0.63 -9.05
C ALA A 2 12.22 -0.53 -10.05
N ALA A 3 11.17 -1.31 -9.84
CA ALA A 3 9.94 -1.21 -10.62
C ALA A 3 8.87 -0.54 -9.76
N ALA A 4 8.36 0.59 -10.21
CA ALA A 4 7.21 1.22 -9.59
C ALA A 4 5.97 0.92 -10.42
N ARG A 5 4.97 0.32 -9.81
CA ARG A 5 3.67 0.10 -10.43
C ARG A 5 2.67 1.05 -9.78
N TRP A 6 2.23 2.04 -10.52
CA TRP A 6 1.20 2.96 -10.07
C TRP A 6 -0.16 2.57 -10.64
N GLY A 7 -1.00 2.02 -9.81
CA GLY A 7 -2.42 1.97 -10.08
C GLY A 7 -3.07 3.21 -9.52
N GLY A 8 -3.16 4.29 -10.27
CA GLY A 8 -3.88 5.45 -9.77
C GLY A 8 -3.34 6.82 -10.13
N GLY A 9 -2.61 6.96 -11.21
CA GLY A 9 -2.33 8.28 -11.77
C GLY A 9 -3.59 8.95 -12.30
N GLY A 10 -4.44 9.49 -11.38
CA GLY A 10 -5.68 10.14 -11.79
C GLY A 10 -6.72 9.22 -12.44
N GLY A 11 -6.74 7.93 -12.10
CA GLY A 11 -7.68 6.95 -12.65
C GLY A 11 -7.18 6.19 -13.88
N LEU A 12 -6.00 6.51 -14.41
CA LEU A 12 -5.40 5.79 -15.53
C LEU A 12 -4.26 4.88 -15.05
N PRO A 13 -4.18 3.63 -15.55
CA PRO A 13 -3.10 2.72 -15.21
C PRO A 13 -1.80 3.18 -15.87
N ILE A 14 -0.77 3.38 -15.05
CA ILE A 14 0.60 3.67 -15.50
C ILE A 14 1.59 2.92 -14.63
N GLY A 15 2.68 2.46 -15.24
CA GLY A 15 3.81 1.83 -14.57
C GLY A 15 5.11 2.36 -15.15
N ALA A 16 6.16 2.40 -14.33
CA ALA A 16 7.49 2.77 -14.75
C ALA A 16 8.51 1.76 -14.21
N CYS A 17 9.53 1.47 -15.00
CA CYS A 17 10.69 0.70 -14.59
C CYS A 17 11.92 1.60 -14.67
N LEU A 18 12.58 1.83 -13.54
CA LEU A 18 13.80 2.62 -13.46
C LEU A 18 15.01 1.68 -13.44
N LEU A 19 15.93 1.89 -14.36
CA LEU A 19 17.17 1.14 -14.45
C LEU A 19 18.34 2.07 -14.10
N PHE A 20 19.23 1.64 -13.21
CA PHE A 20 20.39 2.44 -12.80
C PHE A 20 21.57 1.55 -12.40
N GLY A 21 22.79 2.13 -12.41
CA GLY A 21 24.01 1.43 -12.12
C GLY A 21 24.23 0.26 -13.11
N LYS A 22 24.49 -0.94 -12.62
CA LYS A 22 24.76 -2.12 -13.44
C LYS A 22 23.60 -2.52 -14.38
N THR A 23 22.38 -2.07 -14.12
CA THR A 23 21.21 -2.41 -14.93
C THR A 23 20.84 -1.33 -15.96
N ALA A 24 21.53 -0.19 -15.98
CA ALA A 24 21.22 0.92 -16.88
C ALA A 24 21.30 0.56 -18.37
N GLY A 25 22.18 -0.37 -18.73
CA GLY A 25 22.41 -0.82 -20.12
C GLY A 25 21.85 -2.21 -20.46
N VAL A 26 20.91 -2.74 -19.65
CA VAL A 26 20.39 -4.11 -19.84
C VAL A 26 19.46 -4.20 -21.06
N PHE A 27 18.73 -3.13 -21.37
CA PHE A 27 17.82 -3.11 -22.52
C PHE A 27 18.48 -2.45 -23.73
N SER A 28 18.28 -3.08 -24.89
CA SER A 28 18.59 -2.58 -26.20
C SER A 28 17.34 -2.18 -26.97
N TYR A 29 17.51 -1.50 -28.08
CA TYR A 29 16.39 -1.12 -28.94
C TYR A 29 15.63 -2.37 -29.41
N GLY A 30 14.30 -2.39 -29.14
CA GLY A 30 13.42 -3.50 -29.50
C GLY A 30 13.23 -4.57 -28.42
N ASP A 31 13.98 -4.56 -27.30
CA ASP A 31 13.87 -5.58 -26.26
C ASP A 31 12.55 -5.48 -25.47
N HIS A 32 11.98 -4.29 -25.39
CA HIS A 32 10.73 -4.06 -24.66
C HIS A 32 9.90 -2.96 -25.32
N GLY A 33 8.60 -3.21 -25.43
CA GLY A 33 7.65 -2.28 -25.98
C GLY A 33 6.22 -2.56 -25.52
N THR A 34 5.37 -1.57 -25.66
CA THR A 34 3.95 -1.70 -25.37
C THR A 34 3.16 -0.72 -26.23
N THR A 35 2.01 -1.15 -26.74
CA THR A 35 1.17 -0.34 -27.62
C THR A 35 0.68 0.94 -26.94
N PHE A 36 0.37 0.91 -25.64
CA PHE A 36 -0.15 2.03 -24.89
C PHE A 36 0.88 2.68 -23.96
N GLY A 37 2.14 2.24 -23.99
CA GLY A 37 3.23 2.82 -23.20
C GLY A 37 3.51 4.25 -23.61
N GLY A 38 3.79 5.11 -22.62
CA GLY A 38 4.02 6.52 -22.87
C GLY A 38 2.77 7.31 -23.28
N ASN A 39 1.57 6.79 -23.07
CA ASN A 39 0.33 7.51 -23.35
C ASN A 39 0.35 8.88 -22.65
N PRO A 40 0.20 10.00 -23.40
CA PRO A 40 0.39 11.35 -22.86
C PRO A 40 -0.57 11.69 -21.72
N VAL A 41 -1.81 11.20 -21.74
CA VAL A 41 -2.80 11.45 -20.69
C VAL A 41 -2.40 10.72 -19.41
N ALA A 42 -2.00 9.44 -19.51
CA ALA A 42 -1.51 8.68 -18.35
C ALA A 42 -0.20 9.28 -17.80
N CYS A 43 0.71 9.72 -18.67
CA CYS A 43 1.95 10.38 -18.26
C CYS A 43 1.69 11.71 -17.55
N ALA A 44 0.78 12.54 -18.06
CA ALA A 44 0.40 13.80 -17.39
C ALA A 44 -0.19 13.55 -15.99
N GLY A 45 -1.05 12.53 -15.84
CA GLY A 45 -1.54 12.08 -14.53
C GLY A 45 -0.41 11.62 -13.61
N GLY A 46 0.53 10.84 -14.15
CA GLY A 46 1.72 10.39 -13.43
C GLY A 46 2.59 11.55 -12.93
N VAL A 47 2.89 12.52 -13.78
CA VAL A 47 3.66 13.73 -13.42
C VAL A 47 2.96 14.49 -12.29
N SER A 48 1.66 14.74 -12.43
CA SER A 48 0.86 15.44 -11.41
C SER A 48 0.91 14.74 -10.03
N ILE A 49 0.95 13.42 -9.99
CA ILE A 49 1.08 12.67 -8.73
C ILE A 49 2.51 12.78 -8.19
N VAL A 50 3.53 12.59 -9.04
CA VAL A 50 4.94 12.65 -8.59
C VAL A 50 5.29 14.00 -7.99
N GLU A 51 4.85 15.10 -8.59
CA GLU A 51 5.07 16.46 -8.08
C GLU A 51 4.46 16.70 -6.70
N ARG A 52 3.39 15.96 -6.36
CA ARG A 52 2.76 16.01 -5.02
C ARG A 52 3.44 15.13 -3.98
N LEU A 53 4.31 14.22 -4.37
CA LEU A 53 5.09 13.38 -3.45
C LEU A 53 6.27 14.18 -2.86
N THR A 54 5.94 15.23 -2.12
CA THR A 54 6.94 16.08 -1.46
C THR A 54 7.66 15.33 -0.33
N LYS A 55 8.84 15.83 0.05
CA LYS A 55 9.59 15.27 1.18
C LYS A 55 8.75 15.27 2.47
N ASP A 56 8.00 16.34 2.71
CA ASP A 56 7.17 16.48 3.90
C ASP A 56 6.04 15.45 3.92
N LEU A 57 5.34 15.24 2.79
CA LEU A 57 4.34 14.17 2.66
C LEU A 57 4.95 12.79 2.92
N LEU A 58 6.15 12.51 2.41
CA LEU A 58 6.81 11.22 2.61
C LEU A 58 7.20 11.01 4.09
N LEU A 59 7.64 12.03 4.78
CA LEU A 59 7.90 11.98 6.23
C LEU A 59 6.61 11.75 7.03
N GLU A 60 5.52 12.41 6.65
CA GLU A 60 4.20 12.20 7.26
C GLU A 60 3.70 10.77 7.04
N VAL A 61 3.86 10.22 5.83
CA VAL A 61 3.50 8.84 5.51
C VAL A 61 4.31 7.83 6.36
N GLN A 62 5.60 8.11 6.57
CA GLN A 62 6.43 7.28 7.45
C GLN A 62 5.91 7.32 8.90
N ALA A 63 5.64 8.50 9.43
CA ALA A 63 5.12 8.68 10.79
C ALA A 63 3.75 7.99 10.99
N LYS A 64 2.85 8.10 10.01
CA LYS A 64 1.56 7.39 10.01
C LYS A 64 1.74 5.87 9.99
N GLY A 65 2.68 5.38 9.21
CA GLY A 65 3.00 3.95 9.14
C GLY A 65 3.53 3.41 10.47
N ASP A 66 4.43 4.13 11.11
CA ASP A 66 4.99 3.77 12.42
C ASP A 66 3.92 3.83 13.52
N TYR A 67 3.02 4.81 13.44
CA TYR A 67 1.84 4.90 14.31
C TYR A 67 0.97 3.64 14.17
N LEU A 68 0.55 3.29 12.96
CA LEU A 68 -0.27 2.11 12.71
C LEU A 68 0.41 0.83 13.19
N LYS A 69 1.70 0.62 12.87
CA LYS A 69 2.47 -0.55 13.32
C LYS A 69 2.47 -0.67 14.84
N THR A 70 2.69 0.44 15.55
CA THR A 70 2.77 0.46 17.01
C THR A 70 1.47 0.00 17.66
N PHE A 71 0.32 0.40 17.12
CA PHE A 71 -0.97 0.01 17.66
C PHE A 71 -1.38 -1.40 17.24
N ILE A 72 -1.16 -1.77 15.99
CA ILE A 72 -1.53 -3.09 15.45
C ILE A 72 -0.73 -4.20 16.16
N LEU A 73 0.57 -4.01 16.43
CA LEU A 73 1.40 -4.99 17.13
C LEU A 73 0.92 -5.29 18.57
N LYS A 74 0.11 -4.42 19.16
CA LYS A 74 -0.46 -4.62 20.50
C LYS A 74 -1.80 -5.37 20.49
N MET A 75 -2.39 -5.61 19.31
CA MET A 75 -3.67 -6.28 19.19
C MET A 75 -3.51 -7.78 19.40
N LYS A 76 -4.54 -8.39 19.99
CA LYS A 76 -4.59 -9.84 20.20
C LYS A 76 -4.47 -10.60 18.86
N GLY A 77 -3.68 -11.66 18.85
CA GLY A 77 -3.52 -12.52 17.65
C GLY A 77 -2.62 -11.94 16.56
N VAL A 78 -2.10 -10.73 16.69
CA VAL A 78 -1.12 -10.20 15.73
C VAL A 78 0.26 -10.78 16.03
N GLU A 79 0.83 -11.48 15.06
CA GLU A 79 2.17 -12.07 15.15
C GLU A 79 3.26 -11.08 14.68
N THR A 80 3.09 -10.51 13.50
CA THR A 80 4.05 -9.55 12.93
C THR A 80 3.36 -8.49 12.07
N VAL A 81 3.98 -7.31 12.00
CA VAL A 81 3.62 -6.25 11.05
C VAL A 81 4.84 -5.89 10.23
N THR A 82 4.78 -6.09 8.93
CA THR A 82 5.86 -5.81 7.98
C THR A 82 5.45 -4.75 6.99
N GLY A 83 6.41 -4.11 6.33
CA GLY A 83 6.15 -3.10 5.31
C GLY A 83 6.80 -1.76 5.61
N MET A 84 6.53 -0.76 4.76
CA MET A 84 7.11 0.58 4.83
C MET A 84 6.04 1.63 4.60
N GLY A 85 6.08 2.72 5.34
CA GLY A 85 5.04 3.75 5.30
C GLY A 85 3.66 3.13 5.54
N LEU A 86 2.71 3.48 4.69
CA LEU A 86 1.32 3.01 4.77
C LEU A 86 1.06 1.68 4.04
N MET A 87 2.06 1.05 3.44
CA MET A 87 1.92 -0.29 2.86
C MET A 87 2.34 -1.33 3.89
N LEU A 88 1.37 -1.89 4.61
CA LEU A 88 1.60 -2.80 5.72
C LEU A 88 0.97 -4.17 5.48
N GLY A 89 1.71 -5.21 5.83
CA GLY A 89 1.26 -6.59 5.87
C GLY A 89 1.22 -7.08 7.32
N ILE A 90 0.06 -7.58 7.76
CA ILE A 90 -0.18 -8.04 9.12
C ILE A 90 -0.33 -9.55 9.09
N LYS A 91 0.53 -10.26 9.79
CA LYS A 91 0.41 -11.69 10.00
C LYS A 91 -0.37 -11.93 11.29
N ILE A 92 -1.40 -12.76 11.18
CA ILE A 92 -2.30 -13.09 12.29
C ILE A 92 -2.03 -14.53 12.71
N ASN A 93 -1.94 -14.77 14.01
CA ASN A 93 -1.97 -16.09 14.62
C ASN A 93 -3.37 -16.31 15.23
N SER A 94 -4.26 -16.88 14.43
CA SER A 94 -5.67 -17.14 14.77
C SER A 94 -6.18 -18.33 13.98
N ASP A 95 -7.21 -18.97 14.46
CA ASP A 95 -7.93 -20.04 13.75
C ASP A 95 -8.70 -19.51 12.53
N LYS A 96 -9.01 -18.21 12.52
CA LYS A 96 -9.64 -17.52 11.37
C LYS A 96 -8.60 -17.22 10.31
N SER A 97 -8.94 -17.48 9.05
CA SER A 97 -8.12 -17.07 7.90
C SER A 97 -8.09 -15.54 7.73
N ALA A 98 -7.06 -15.01 7.08
CA ALA A 98 -6.97 -13.59 6.74
C ALA A 98 -8.21 -13.11 5.95
N ARG A 99 -8.79 -13.98 5.12
CA ARG A 99 -9.99 -13.69 4.34
C ARG A 99 -11.23 -13.52 5.24
N GLU A 100 -11.46 -14.40 6.18
CA GLU A 100 -12.59 -14.33 7.12
C GLU A 100 -12.51 -13.07 7.98
N ILE A 101 -11.29 -12.70 8.43
CA ILE A 101 -11.05 -11.46 9.17
C ILE A 101 -11.34 -10.24 8.29
N ALA A 102 -10.88 -10.23 7.04
CA ALA A 102 -11.12 -9.13 6.11
C ALA A 102 -12.63 -8.96 5.80
N GLU A 103 -13.36 -10.07 5.62
CA GLU A 103 -14.81 -10.07 5.43
C GLU A 103 -15.55 -9.54 6.67
N SER A 104 -15.08 -9.88 7.87
CA SER A 104 -15.63 -9.35 9.13
C SER A 104 -15.38 -7.86 9.30
N CYS A 105 -14.17 -7.39 8.96
CA CYS A 105 -13.84 -5.97 8.91
C CYS A 105 -14.73 -5.20 7.93
N LEU A 106 -14.96 -5.78 6.75
CA LEU A 106 -15.81 -5.15 5.72
C LEU A 106 -17.26 -4.99 6.21
N ARG A 107 -17.82 -5.99 6.89
CA ARG A 107 -19.16 -5.90 7.49
C ARG A 107 -19.27 -4.79 8.54
N LYS A 108 -18.18 -4.44 9.21
CA LYS A 108 -18.09 -3.33 10.18
C LYS A 108 -17.66 -1.99 9.55
N GLY A 109 -17.51 -1.93 8.23
CA GLY A 109 -17.19 -0.69 7.49
C GLY A 109 -15.70 -0.45 7.25
N LEU A 110 -14.82 -1.42 7.56
CA LEU A 110 -13.39 -1.32 7.29
C LEU A 110 -12.98 -2.23 6.13
N MET A 111 -12.66 -1.65 4.98
CA MET A 111 -12.15 -2.39 3.83
C MET A 111 -10.65 -2.65 3.96
N ILE A 112 -10.29 -3.92 4.16
CA ILE A 112 -8.90 -4.41 4.19
C ILE A 112 -8.72 -5.43 3.07
N LEU A 113 -7.55 -5.43 2.44
CA LEU A 113 -7.17 -6.43 1.46
C LEU A 113 -6.47 -7.61 2.11
N THR A 114 -6.37 -8.71 1.38
CA THR A 114 -5.55 -9.87 1.76
C THR A 114 -4.40 -10.05 0.78
N ALA A 115 -3.29 -10.61 1.27
CA ALA A 115 -2.16 -11.04 0.47
C ALA A 115 -1.62 -12.35 1.06
N HIS A 116 -1.94 -13.47 0.40
CA HIS A 116 -1.69 -14.81 0.91
C HIS A 116 -2.34 -15.02 2.29
N ASP A 117 -1.52 -15.28 3.32
CA ASP A 117 -1.91 -15.51 4.71
C ASP A 117 -1.98 -14.23 5.56
N ARG A 118 -1.83 -13.05 4.93
CA ARG A 118 -1.74 -11.75 5.62
C ARG A 118 -2.90 -10.83 5.29
N LEU A 119 -3.27 -10.00 6.24
CA LEU A 119 -4.04 -8.79 5.97
C LEU A 119 -3.10 -7.73 5.39
N ARG A 120 -3.61 -6.94 4.45
CA ARG A 120 -2.84 -5.89 3.78
C ARG A 120 -3.54 -4.55 3.90
N LEU A 121 -2.86 -3.60 4.53
CA LEU A 121 -3.30 -2.21 4.62
C LEU A 121 -2.63 -1.40 3.52
N LEU A 122 -3.44 -0.60 2.82
CA LEU A 122 -3.02 0.36 1.79
C LEU A 122 -3.94 1.58 1.80
N PRO A 123 -4.03 2.31 2.92
CA PRO A 123 -4.83 3.51 2.96
C PRO A 123 -4.23 4.60 2.07
N PRO A 124 -5.03 5.62 1.66
CA PRO A 124 -4.52 6.76 0.94
C PRO A 124 -3.48 7.53 1.76
N LEU A 125 -2.48 8.15 1.09
CA LEU A 125 -1.38 8.83 1.77
C LEU A 125 -1.84 10.01 2.63
N ASN A 126 -2.98 10.62 2.29
CA ASN A 126 -3.61 11.71 3.02
C ASN A 126 -4.59 11.27 4.12
N ILE A 127 -4.63 9.97 4.45
CA ILE A 127 -5.48 9.47 5.55
C ILE A 127 -5.25 10.27 6.82
N THR A 128 -6.34 10.63 7.50
CA THR A 128 -6.30 11.40 8.74
C THR A 128 -6.05 10.51 9.96
N LYS A 129 -5.62 11.11 11.06
CA LYS A 129 -5.46 10.38 12.33
C LYS A 129 -6.79 9.84 12.85
N THR A 130 -7.89 10.56 12.63
CA THR A 130 -9.23 10.13 13.03
C THR A 130 -9.63 8.85 12.28
N GLU A 131 -9.48 8.84 10.96
CA GLU A 131 -9.77 7.66 10.13
C GLU A 131 -8.88 6.46 10.49
N MET A 132 -7.59 6.69 10.75
CA MET A 132 -6.70 5.63 11.23
C MET A 132 -7.18 5.03 12.56
N ASN A 133 -7.58 5.87 13.52
CA ASN A 133 -8.08 5.41 14.82
C ASN A 133 -9.38 4.63 14.69
N GLU A 134 -10.29 5.06 13.82
CA GLU A 134 -11.52 4.34 13.52
C GLU A 134 -11.24 2.96 12.93
N GLY A 135 -10.35 2.90 11.94
CA GLY A 135 -9.91 1.63 11.36
C GLY A 135 -9.23 0.70 12.35
N LEU A 136 -8.34 1.24 13.21
CA LEU A 136 -7.70 0.47 14.29
C LEU A 136 -8.71 -0.08 15.28
N LYS A 137 -9.74 0.70 15.65
CA LYS A 137 -10.81 0.25 16.55
C LYS A 137 -11.57 -0.94 15.97
N ILE A 138 -12.01 -0.83 14.70
CA ILE A 138 -12.74 -1.90 14.03
C ILE A 138 -11.88 -3.16 13.90
N LEU A 139 -10.61 -3.01 13.50
CA LEU A 139 -9.69 -4.15 13.39
C LEU A 139 -9.50 -4.85 14.73
N ASN A 140 -9.30 -4.08 15.80
CA ASN A 140 -9.12 -4.64 17.15
C ASN A 140 -10.37 -5.38 17.65
N GLU A 141 -11.57 -4.86 17.38
CA GLU A 141 -12.83 -5.53 17.71
C GLU A 141 -12.96 -6.88 16.98
N VAL A 142 -12.66 -6.92 15.68
CA VAL A 142 -12.73 -8.16 14.88
C VAL A 142 -11.70 -9.19 15.32
N LEU A 143 -10.51 -8.78 15.72
CA LEU A 143 -9.46 -9.68 16.21
C LEU A 143 -9.73 -10.19 17.64
N ALA A 144 -10.59 -9.53 18.40
CA ALA A 144 -10.99 -9.94 19.74
C ALA A 144 -12.10 -11.00 19.75
N GLU A 145 -12.86 -11.14 18.65
CA GLU A 145 -13.91 -12.15 18.42
C GLU A 145 -13.30 -13.54 18.14
#